data_e51e65255d3f36610c61a3436e7de3ad
#
_entry.id   e51e65255d3f36610c61a3436e7de3ad
#
_cell.length_a   1.000
_cell.length_b   1.000
_cell.length_c   1.000
_cell.angle_alpha   90.00
_cell.angle_beta   90.00
_cell.angle_gamma   90.00
#
_symmetry.space_group_name_H-M   'P 1'
#
loop_
_entity.id
_entity.type
_entity.pdbx_description
1 polymer ?
#
loop_
_entity_poly.entity_id
_entity_poly.type
_entity_poly.pdbx_seq_one_letter_code
_entity_poly.pdbx_strand_id
1 'polypeptide(L)' 'METVKLSYQIERKDISYLSWIIQSYDGIAVLKTIDPYKAIIELQISPGCEEVVFELLDALKEEEGIISTTVNL' A
#
# COMPACT_ATOMS: atom_id res chain seq x y z
N MET A 1 8.63 -10.64 15.91
CA MET A 1 8.95 -10.17 14.56
C MET A 1 8.33 -8.80 14.35
N GLU A 2 9.04 -7.95 13.69
CA GLU A 2 8.60 -6.57 13.52
C GLU A 2 7.80 -6.39 12.24
N THR A 3 6.84 -5.46 12.30
CA THR A 3 6.09 -5.04 11.13
C THR A 3 7.02 -4.30 10.17
N VAL A 4 6.93 -4.63 8.89
CA VAL A 4 7.67 -3.91 7.85
C VAL A 4 6.86 -2.68 7.46
N LYS A 5 7.51 -1.52 7.48
CA LYS A 5 6.86 -0.26 7.10
C LYS A 5 7.46 0.27 5.80
N LEU A 6 6.64 0.43 4.80
CA LEU A 6 7.07 0.93 3.49
C LEU A 6 6.20 2.11 3.09
N SER A 7 6.85 3.15 2.57
CA SER A 7 6.16 4.36 2.13
C SER A 7 6.10 4.43 0.62
N TYR A 8 4.92 4.79 0.11
CA TYR A 8 4.67 4.89 -1.32
C TYR A 8 3.94 6.18 -1.62
N GLN A 9 4.17 6.69 -2.82
CA GLN A 9 3.34 7.75 -3.38
C GLN A 9 2.44 7.15 -4.45
N ILE A 10 1.14 7.45 -4.36
CA ILE A 10 0.15 7.00 -5.35
C ILE A 10 -0.69 8.21 -5.77
N GLU A 11 -1.64 8.01 -6.67
CA GLU A 11 -2.57 9.08 -7.00
C GLU A 11 -3.61 9.24 -5.89
N ARG A 12 -3.96 10.48 -5.58
CA ARG A 12 -4.91 10.76 -4.48
C ARG A 12 -6.24 10.05 -4.68
N LYS A 13 -6.71 9.97 -5.91
CA LYS A 13 -7.98 9.30 -6.22
C LYS A 13 -7.98 7.82 -5.87
N ASP A 14 -6.79 7.21 -5.78
CA ASP A 14 -6.65 5.78 -5.55
C ASP A 14 -6.44 5.40 -4.09
N ILE A 15 -6.25 6.38 -3.20
CA ILE A 15 -5.97 6.10 -1.79
C ILE A 15 -7.11 5.31 -1.14
N SER A 16 -8.34 5.79 -1.30
CA SER A 16 -9.50 5.12 -0.69
C SER A 16 -9.72 3.72 -1.24
N TYR A 17 -9.54 3.56 -2.54
CA TYR A 17 -9.69 2.27 -3.19
C TYR A 17 -8.63 1.27 -2.71
N LEU A 18 -7.37 1.71 -2.67
CA LEU A 18 -6.30 0.86 -2.18
C LEU A 18 -6.50 0.49 -0.71
N SER A 19 -6.92 1.46 0.10
CA SER A 19 -7.21 1.21 1.50
C SER A 19 -8.30 0.14 1.66
N TRP A 20 -9.35 0.23 0.85
CA TRP A 20 -10.45 -0.74 0.88
C TRP A 20 -9.95 -2.13 0.48
N ILE A 21 -9.14 -2.22 -0.57
CA ILE A 21 -8.57 -3.50 -1.02
C ILE A 21 -7.70 -4.12 0.07
N ILE A 22 -6.81 -3.34 0.67
CA ILE A 22 -5.92 -3.82 1.73
C ILE A 22 -6.74 -4.34 2.92
N GLN A 23 -7.81 -3.63 3.28
CA GLN A 23 -8.66 -4.04 4.39
C GLN A 23 -9.46 -5.31 4.09
N SER A 24 -9.72 -5.60 2.82
CA SER A 24 -10.45 -6.80 2.45
C SER A 24 -9.58 -8.07 2.56
N TYR A 25 -8.28 -7.92 2.65
CA TYR A 25 -7.37 -9.03 2.97
C TYR A 25 -7.17 -9.08 4.47
N ASP A 26 -7.43 -10.22 5.05
CA ASP A 26 -7.43 -10.36 6.50
C ASP A 26 -6.01 -10.31 7.09
N GLY A 27 -5.67 -9.18 7.68
CA GLY A 27 -4.44 -9.04 8.48
C GLY A 27 -3.14 -8.95 7.71
N ILE A 28 -3.13 -8.71 6.40
CA ILE A 28 -1.86 -8.64 5.67
C ILE A 28 -1.13 -7.33 5.86
N ALA A 29 -1.86 -6.23 6.00
CA ALA A 29 -1.26 -4.91 6.14
C ALA A 29 -2.28 -3.88 6.62
N VAL A 30 -1.76 -2.76 7.11
CA VAL A 30 -2.57 -1.58 7.43
C VAL A 30 -2.06 -0.42 6.59
N LEU A 31 -2.96 0.31 5.96
CA LEU A 31 -2.62 1.51 5.20
C LEU A 31 -2.85 2.74 6.05
N LYS A 32 -1.84 3.60 6.11
CA LYS A 32 -1.91 4.86 6.82
C LYS A 32 -1.52 5.98 5.87
N THR A 33 -2.29 7.07 5.85
CA THR A 33 -1.95 8.23 5.05
C THR A 33 -0.95 9.09 5.79
N ILE A 34 0.22 9.29 5.21
CA ILE A 34 1.29 10.11 5.80
C ILE A 34 1.11 11.56 5.39
N ASP A 35 0.92 11.81 4.10
CA ASP A 35 0.74 13.16 3.56
C ASP A 35 -0.40 13.14 2.54
N PRO A 36 -1.59 13.66 2.92
CA PRO A 36 -2.73 13.62 2.02
C PRO A 36 -2.59 14.54 0.82
N TYR A 37 -1.76 15.57 0.93
CA TYR A 37 -1.56 16.52 -0.18
C TYR A 37 -0.66 15.92 -1.26
N LYS A 38 0.38 15.23 -0.85
CA LYS A 38 1.32 14.58 -1.77
C LYS A 38 0.90 13.15 -2.08
N ALA A 39 -0.18 12.68 -1.48
CA ALA A 39 -0.66 11.31 -1.62
C ALA A 39 0.40 10.27 -1.24
N ILE A 40 1.06 10.51 -0.13
CA ILE A 40 2.05 9.58 0.43
C ILE A 40 1.37 8.73 1.48
N ILE A 41 1.49 7.42 1.32
CA ILE A 41 0.91 6.44 2.24
C ILE A 41 2.02 5.58 2.84
N GLU A 42 1.72 4.98 3.98
CA GLU A 42 2.59 3.99 4.61
C GLU A 42 1.83 2.68 4.71
N LEU A 43 2.44 1.61 4.22
CA LEU A 43 1.92 0.26 4.41
C LEU A 43 2.68 -0.38 5.55
N GLN A 44 1.96 -0.75 6.61
CA GLN A 44 2.50 -1.50 7.73
C GLN A 44 2.16 -2.96 7.48
N ILE A 45 3.15 -3.71 6.99
CA ILE A 45 2.96 -5.07 6.50
C ILE A 45 3.23 -6.06 7.62
N SER A 46 2.29 -6.98 7.84
CA SER A 46 2.45 -8.03 8.84
C SER A 46 3.63 -8.93 8.49
N PRO A 47 4.39 -9.41 9.48
CA PRO A 47 5.52 -10.31 9.23
C PRO A 47 5.08 -11.52 8.41
N GLY A 48 5.82 -11.83 7.36
CA GLY A 48 5.51 -12.95 6.47
C GLY A 48 4.53 -12.64 5.35
N CYS A 49 3.97 -11.43 5.32
CA CYS A 49 2.99 -11.04 4.30
C CYS A 49 3.56 -10.14 3.20
N GLU A 50 4.87 -9.92 3.19
CA GLU A 50 5.52 -9.01 2.24
C GLU A 50 5.28 -9.43 0.80
N GLU A 51 5.44 -10.71 0.49
CA GLU A 51 5.23 -11.19 -0.87
C GLU A 51 3.80 -11.01 -1.34
N VAL A 52 2.84 -11.27 -0.46
CA VAL A 52 1.42 -11.10 -0.79
C VAL A 52 1.13 -9.64 -1.12
N VAL A 53 1.68 -8.71 -0.33
CA VAL A 53 1.49 -7.28 -0.56
C VAL A 53 2.12 -6.87 -1.88
N PHE A 54 3.35 -7.31 -2.16
CA PHE A 54 4.03 -6.96 -3.41
C PHE A 54 3.29 -7.51 -4.62
N GLU A 55 2.81 -8.75 -4.55
CA GLU A 55 2.00 -9.33 -5.62
C GLU A 55 0.70 -8.56 -5.84
N LEU A 56 0.07 -8.12 -4.75
CA LEU A 56 -1.14 -7.32 -4.83
C LEU A 56 -0.87 -5.97 -5.51
N LEU A 57 0.20 -5.28 -5.12
CA LEU A 57 0.56 -4.01 -5.73
C LEU A 57 0.88 -4.17 -7.22
N ASP A 58 1.58 -5.25 -7.59
CA ASP A 58 1.87 -5.55 -8.99
C ASP A 58 0.59 -5.82 -9.78
N ALA A 59 -0.33 -6.59 -9.22
CA ALA A 59 -1.60 -6.88 -9.86
C ALA A 59 -2.42 -5.61 -10.09
N LEU A 60 -2.44 -4.71 -9.12
CA LEU A 60 -3.16 -3.45 -9.25
C LEU A 60 -2.56 -2.56 -10.33
N LYS A 61 -1.24 -2.57 -10.45
CA LYS A 61 -0.56 -1.83 -11.51
C LYS A 61 -0.92 -2.38 -12.89
N GLU A 62 -0.89 -3.70 -13.05
CA GLU A 62 -1.15 -4.36 -14.32
C GLU A 62 -2.61 -4.28 -14.73
N GLU A 63 -3.52 -4.51 -13.78
CA GLU A 63 -4.94 -4.66 -14.07
C GLU A 63 -5.72 -3.35 -13.99
N GLU A 64 -5.32 -2.43 -13.11
CA GLU A 64 -6.08 -1.22 -12.83
C GLU A 64 -5.29 0.06 -12.97
N GLY A 65 -4.02 -0.03 -13.33
CA GLY A 65 -3.18 1.13 -13.56
C GLY A 65 -2.83 1.92 -12.30
N ILE A 66 -2.95 1.30 -11.13
CA ILE A 66 -2.58 1.95 -9.87
C ILE A 66 -1.09 1.78 -9.66
N ILE A 67 -0.35 2.88 -9.79
CA ILE A 67 1.10 2.87 -9.68
C ILE A 67 1.52 3.35 -8.30
N SER A 68 2.28 2.51 -7.59
CA SER A 68 2.83 2.85 -6.28
C SER A 68 4.33 3.10 -6.42
N THR A 69 4.76 4.32 -6.14
CA THR A 69 6.17 4.70 -6.25
C THR A 69 6.78 4.74 -4.86
N THR A 70 7.88 4.01 -4.65
CA THR A 70 8.57 3.99 -3.36
C THR A 70 9.10 5.38 -3.01
N VAL A 71 8.90 5.78 -1.77
CA VAL A 71 9.32 7.09 -1.26
C VAL A 71 10.20 6.89 -0.04
N ASN A 72 11.34 7.58 -0.01
CA ASN A 72 12.19 7.64 1.17
C ASN A 72 11.82 8.86 2.00
N LEU A 73 11.38 8.61 3.21
CA LEU A 73 11.00 9.67 4.15
C LEU A 73 12.09 9.92 5.20
#